data_32ca95c47907b65d8d50676ee81f774e
#
_entry.id   32ca95c47907b65d8d50676ee81f774e
#
_cell.length_a   1.000
_cell.length_b   1.000
_cell.length_c   1.000
_cell.angle_alpha   90.00
_cell.angle_beta   90.00
_cell.angle_gamma   90.00
#
_symmetry.space_group_name_H-M   'P 1'
#
loop_
_entity.id
_entity.type
_entity.pdbx_description
1 polymer ?
#
loop_
_entity_poly.entity_id
_entity_poly.type
_entity_poly.pdbx_seq_one_letter_code
_entity_poly.pdbx_strand_id
1 'polypeptide(L)'
;IRDRYDMTRFPYGETVVMLQPAVHVDDLGDKVEDWGNPVETVFHNVAIYASASQEDEAAGRDSDYEHWSMLFKQPVVGADYRCRWRIRGVVWEADGSPIVWHHPMSGWDAGTQINVKRKKG
;
A
#
# COMPACT_ATOMS: atom_id res chain seq x y z
N ILE A 1 21.45 -19.38 -10.44
CA ILE A 1 20.57 -20.15 -11.33
C ILE A 1 19.17 -20.17 -10.79
N ARG A 2 19.07 -20.36 -9.49
CA ARG A 2 17.76 -20.41 -8.83
C ARG A 2 16.98 -19.13 -8.97
N ASP A 3 17.66 -18.00 -8.94
CA ASP A 3 17.02 -16.68 -9.02
C ASP A 3 16.29 -16.46 -10.33
N ARG A 4 16.75 -17.14 -11.38
CA ARG A 4 16.13 -17.04 -12.69
C ARG A 4 14.69 -17.56 -12.69
N TYR A 5 14.38 -18.47 -11.79
CA TYR A 5 13.08 -19.12 -11.71
C TYR A 5 12.36 -18.77 -10.41
N ASP A 6 12.81 -17.70 -9.74
CA ASP A 6 12.19 -17.30 -8.47
C ASP A 6 10.84 -16.64 -8.76
N MET A 7 9.78 -17.39 -8.53
CA MET A 7 8.41 -16.94 -8.74
C MET A 7 7.91 -16.03 -7.62
N THR A 8 8.74 -15.76 -6.60
CA THR A 8 8.38 -14.86 -5.51
C THR A 8 8.80 -13.43 -5.76
N ARG A 9 9.40 -13.15 -6.93
CA ARG A 9 9.85 -11.81 -7.30
C ARG A 9 9.17 -11.35 -8.56
N PHE A 10 8.96 -10.04 -8.62
CA PHE A 10 8.39 -9.41 -9.80
C PHE A 10 9.51 -8.83 -10.65
N PRO A 11 9.60 -9.20 -11.94
CA PRO A 11 10.66 -8.68 -12.81
C PRO A 11 10.69 -7.15 -12.89
N TYR A 12 9.53 -6.52 -12.79
CA TYR A 12 9.42 -5.05 -12.88
C TYR A 12 8.89 -4.45 -11.58
N GLY A 13 9.20 -5.11 -10.46
CA GLY A 13 8.83 -4.59 -9.15
C GLY A 13 9.55 -3.28 -8.82
N GLU A 14 8.90 -2.47 -8.04
CA GLU A 14 9.38 -1.13 -7.68
C GLU A 14 9.62 -1.04 -6.18
N THR A 15 10.29 0.03 -5.77
CA THR A 15 10.50 0.34 -4.37
C THR A 15 9.48 1.37 -3.93
N VAL A 16 8.81 1.10 -2.82
CA VAL A 16 7.81 1.98 -2.24
C VAL A 16 8.14 2.22 -0.77
N VAL A 17 7.60 3.29 -0.22
CA VAL A 17 7.83 3.66 1.18
C VAL A 17 6.48 3.77 1.88
N MET A 18 6.32 3.01 2.95
CA MET A 18 5.16 3.15 3.82
C MET A 18 5.43 4.28 4.81
N LEU A 19 4.48 5.20 4.92
CA LEU A 19 4.55 6.34 5.81
C LEU A 19 3.53 6.16 6.93
N GLN A 20 4.02 6.20 8.15
CA GLN A 20 3.16 6.16 9.33
C GLN A 20 3.42 7.41 10.17
N PRO A 21 2.40 7.97 10.83
CA PRO A 21 2.64 9.13 11.67
C PRO A 21 3.49 8.75 12.86
N ALA A 22 4.41 9.62 13.24
CA ALA A 22 5.07 9.50 14.52
C ALA A 22 4.04 9.75 15.62
N VAL A 23 4.14 9.01 16.72
CA VAL A 23 3.21 9.17 17.85
C VAL A 23 3.97 9.67 19.04
N HIS A 24 3.48 10.75 19.65
CA HIS A 24 4.03 11.25 20.89
C HIS A 24 2.89 11.58 21.85
N VAL A 25 3.25 11.73 23.12
CA VAL A 25 2.29 12.03 24.17
C VAL A 25 2.40 13.51 24.48
N ASP A 26 1.25 14.21 24.45
CA ASP A 26 1.20 15.63 24.76
C ASP A 26 1.23 15.87 26.29
N ASP A 27 1.16 17.14 26.69
CA ASP A 27 1.22 17.52 28.09
C ASP A 27 0.05 17.00 28.91
N LEU A 28 -1.04 16.65 28.25
CA LEU A 28 -2.25 16.13 28.89
C LEU A 28 -2.26 14.59 28.94
N GLY A 29 -1.24 13.93 28.41
CA GLY A 29 -1.16 12.48 28.36
C GLY A 29 -1.85 11.84 27.16
N ASP A 30 -2.34 12.64 26.22
CA ASP A 30 -3.00 12.14 25.02
C ASP A 30 -1.97 11.81 23.95
N LYS A 31 -2.29 10.77 23.15
CA LYS A 31 -1.46 10.39 22.00
C LYS A 31 -1.78 11.31 20.82
N VAL A 32 -0.74 11.92 20.27
CA VAL A 32 -0.86 12.83 19.13
C VAL A 32 -0.08 12.26 17.97
N GLU A 33 -0.71 12.21 16.79
CA GLU A 33 -0.07 11.78 15.55
C GLU A 33 0.63 12.97 14.90
N ASP A 34 1.87 12.74 14.48
CA ASP A 34 2.68 13.77 13.83
C ASP A 34 3.06 13.32 12.44
N TRP A 35 2.44 13.92 11.43
CA TRP A 35 2.75 13.67 10.03
C TRP A 35 3.89 14.53 9.50
N GLY A 36 4.33 15.51 10.26
CA GLY A 36 5.45 16.36 9.86
C GLY A 36 6.78 15.62 9.82
N ASN A 37 6.85 14.50 10.54
CA ASN A 37 8.06 13.67 10.59
C ASN A 37 7.65 12.20 10.62
N PRO A 38 7.08 11.66 9.53
CA PRO A 38 6.55 10.31 9.54
C PRO A 38 7.63 9.24 9.66
N VAL A 39 7.25 8.10 10.22
CA VAL A 39 8.09 6.91 10.23
C VAL A 39 8.04 6.27 8.85
N GLU A 40 9.19 6.02 8.25
CA GLU A 40 9.30 5.47 6.91
C GLU A 40 9.77 4.03 6.94
N THR A 41 9.07 3.17 6.23
CA THR A 41 9.47 1.78 6.05
C THR A 41 9.57 1.50 4.55
N VAL A 42 10.73 1.04 4.10
CA VAL A 42 11.00 0.83 2.68
C VAL A 42 10.70 -0.61 2.30
N PHE A 43 9.98 -0.79 1.21
CA PHE A 43 9.70 -2.11 0.63
C PHE A 43 10.21 -2.15 -0.80
N HIS A 44 10.94 -3.21 -1.12
CA HIS A 44 11.48 -3.43 -2.47
C HIS A 44 10.66 -4.47 -3.21
N ASN A 45 10.72 -4.43 -4.52
CA ASN A 45 10.11 -5.42 -5.40
C ASN A 45 8.61 -5.54 -5.19
N VAL A 46 7.93 -4.42 -5.31
CA VAL A 46 6.47 -4.35 -5.19
C VAL A 46 5.88 -4.19 -6.57
N ALA A 47 4.91 -5.03 -6.93
CA ALA A 47 4.20 -4.89 -8.18
C ALA A 47 3.17 -3.78 -8.06
N ILE A 48 3.16 -2.86 -9.00
CA ILE A 48 2.28 -1.69 -8.98
C ILE A 48 1.51 -1.64 -10.29
N TYR A 49 0.20 -1.51 -10.18
CA TYR A 49 -0.65 -1.42 -11.36
C TYR A 49 -1.84 -0.51 -11.10
N ALA A 50 -2.32 0.13 -12.16
CA ALA A 50 -3.50 0.96 -12.07
C ALA A 50 -4.71 0.08 -11.83
N SER A 51 -5.58 0.50 -10.92
CA SER A 51 -6.83 -0.19 -10.66
C SER A 51 -7.98 0.79 -10.82
N ALA A 52 -9.11 0.30 -11.30
CA ALA A 52 -10.33 1.07 -11.40
C ALA A 52 -11.47 0.22 -10.89
N SER A 53 -12.31 0.81 -10.07
CA SER A 53 -13.53 0.16 -9.63
C SER A 53 -14.62 0.41 -10.64
N GLN A 54 -15.27 -0.64 -11.13
CA GLN A 54 -16.41 -0.49 -12.02
C GLN A 54 -17.56 0.24 -11.32
N GLU A 55 -17.70 0.05 -10.03
CA GLU A 55 -18.71 0.75 -9.26
C GLU A 55 -18.48 2.24 -9.26
N ASP A 56 -17.21 2.64 -9.08
CA ASP A 56 -16.85 4.04 -9.08
C ASP A 56 -17.09 4.68 -10.45
N GLU A 57 -16.75 3.97 -11.50
CA GLU A 57 -17.01 4.45 -12.85
C GLU A 57 -18.50 4.58 -13.13
N ALA A 58 -19.30 3.58 -12.74
CA ALA A 58 -20.74 3.60 -12.95
C ALA A 58 -21.41 4.71 -12.14
N ALA A 59 -20.92 4.96 -10.94
CA ALA A 59 -21.47 6.00 -10.08
C ALA A 59 -20.96 7.40 -10.43
N GLY A 60 -19.87 7.50 -11.18
CA GLY A 60 -19.24 8.78 -11.51
C GLY A 60 -18.68 9.52 -10.30
N ARG A 61 -18.47 8.80 -9.19
CA ARG A 61 -18.10 9.43 -7.93
C ARG A 61 -16.63 9.73 -7.80
N ASP A 62 -15.79 8.84 -8.31
CA ASP A 62 -14.36 8.91 -8.08
C ASP A 62 -13.60 9.33 -9.31
N SER A 63 -14.24 10.09 -10.19
CA SER A 63 -13.57 10.63 -11.37
C SER A 63 -12.38 11.54 -11.00
N ASP A 64 -12.41 12.11 -9.79
CA ASP A 64 -11.34 13.00 -9.31
C ASP A 64 -10.18 12.26 -8.66
N TYR A 65 -10.27 10.95 -8.50
CA TYR A 65 -9.23 10.14 -7.86
C TYR A 65 -8.60 9.17 -8.84
N GLU A 66 -7.29 8.99 -8.68
CA GLU A 66 -6.59 7.86 -9.30
C GLU A 66 -6.52 6.74 -8.28
N HIS A 67 -6.68 5.51 -8.76
CA HIS A 67 -6.60 4.31 -7.92
C HIS A 67 -5.51 3.40 -8.47
N TRP A 68 -4.61 2.99 -7.60
CA TRP A 68 -3.56 2.03 -7.92
C TRP A 68 -3.58 0.92 -6.89
N SER A 69 -3.05 -0.23 -7.29
CA SER A 69 -2.89 -1.38 -6.41
C SER A 69 -1.43 -1.76 -6.33
N MET A 70 -1.01 -2.17 -5.14
CA MET A 70 0.32 -2.72 -4.90
C MET A 70 0.18 -4.16 -4.46
N LEU A 71 1.04 -5.04 -4.95
CA LEU A 71 1.09 -6.43 -4.52
C LEU A 71 2.47 -6.72 -3.94
N PHE A 72 2.48 -7.18 -2.70
CA PHE A 72 3.70 -7.47 -1.93
C PHE A 72 3.81 -8.98 -1.76
N LYS A 73 4.99 -9.54 -2.06
CA LYS A 73 5.30 -10.93 -1.72
C LYS A 73 5.89 -11.06 -0.33
N GLN A 74 6.47 -10.00 0.16
CA GLN A 74 7.04 -9.93 1.49
C GLN A 74 5.96 -9.54 2.51
N PRO A 75 6.13 -9.87 3.79
CA PRO A 75 5.19 -9.44 4.81
C PRO A 75 5.14 -7.91 4.93
N VAL A 76 3.94 -7.39 5.13
CA VAL A 76 3.73 -5.96 5.36
C VAL A 76 3.14 -5.80 6.75
N VAL A 77 3.99 -5.50 7.71
CA VAL A 77 3.60 -5.40 9.11
C VAL A 77 3.27 -3.94 9.43
N GLY A 78 2.16 -3.73 10.13
CA GLY A 78 1.78 -2.40 10.58
C GLY A 78 1.00 -1.58 9.57
N ALA A 79 0.77 -2.09 8.37
CA ALA A 79 -0.02 -1.37 7.38
C ALA A 79 -1.49 -1.40 7.75
N ASP A 80 -2.14 -0.25 7.67
CA ASP A 80 -3.59 -0.15 7.87
C ASP A 80 -4.13 0.97 6.96
N TYR A 81 -5.42 1.25 7.11
CA TYR A 81 -6.09 2.25 6.27
C TYR A 81 -5.59 3.69 6.54
N ARG A 82 -4.82 3.93 7.60
CA ARG A 82 -4.31 5.26 7.94
C ARG A 82 -2.94 5.53 7.37
N CYS A 83 -2.26 4.49 6.88
CA CYS A 83 -0.94 4.65 6.29
C CYS A 83 -1.01 5.47 5.01
N ARG A 84 0.08 6.16 4.71
CA ARG A 84 0.28 6.78 3.41
C ARG A 84 1.43 6.06 2.73
N TRP A 85 1.50 6.19 1.42
CA TRP A 85 2.49 5.48 0.63
C TRP A 85 3.15 6.43 -0.35
N ARG A 86 4.48 6.44 -0.36
CA ARG A 86 5.22 7.21 -1.36
C ARG A 86 5.59 6.26 -2.49
N ILE A 87 5.06 6.54 -3.67
CA ILE A 87 5.27 5.75 -4.88
C ILE A 87 5.77 6.69 -5.96
N ARG A 88 6.95 6.42 -6.49
CA ARG A 88 7.56 7.26 -7.52
C ARG A 88 7.60 8.74 -7.12
N GLY A 89 7.93 9.00 -5.87
CA GLY A 89 8.03 10.35 -5.35
C GLY A 89 6.72 11.05 -5.02
N VAL A 90 5.59 10.37 -5.19
CA VAL A 90 4.25 10.93 -4.95
C VAL A 90 3.63 10.22 -3.76
N VAL A 91 3.00 10.99 -2.89
CA VAL A 91 2.33 10.43 -1.70
C VAL A 91 0.88 10.09 -2.04
N TRP A 92 0.50 8.87 -1.68
CA TRP A 92 -0.84 8.32 -1.89
C TRP A 92 -1.46 7.98 -0.55
N GLU A 93 -2.78 8.05 -0.48
CA GLU A 93 -3.54 7.59 0.68
C GLU A 93 -3.89 6.11 0.53
N ALA A 94 -4.00 5.41 1.65
CA ALA A 94 -4.52 4.05 1.63
C ALA A 94 -6.01 4.08 1.22
N ASP A 95 -6.39 3.13 0.38
CA ASP A 95 -7.77 2.96 -0.07
C ASP A 95 -8.28 1.64 0.50
N GLY A 96 -8.71 1.70 1.75
CA GLY A 96 -9.15 0.52 2.49
C GLY A 96 -8.02 -0.17 3.23
N SER A 97 -8.32 -1.34 3.74
CA SER A 97 -7.39 -2.17 4.51
C SER A 97 -6.62 -3.12 3.61
N PRO A 98 -5.44 -3.58 4.05
CA PRO A 98 -4.70 -4.59 3.29
C PRO A 98 -5.50 -5.87 3.11
N ILE A 99 -5.33 -6.50 1.94
CA ILE A 99 -5.98 -7.76 1.61
C ILE A 99 -4.89 -8.83 1.54
N VAL A 100 -4.97 -9.82 2.41
CA VAL A 100 -4.04 -10.95 2.40
C VAL A 100 -4.65 -12.05 1.54
N TRP A 101 -4.00 -12.36 0.42
CA TRP A 101 -4.47 -13.37 -0.50
C TRP A 101 -3.93 -14.74 -0.07
N HIS A 102 -4.83 -15.59 0.39
CA HIS A 102 -4.49 -16.93 0.85
C HIS A 102 -5.54 -17.90 0.33
N HIS A 103 -5.09 -18.94 -0.36
CA HIS A 103 -6.00 -19.95 -0.89
C HIS A 103 -6.34 -20.96 0.21
N PRO A 104 -7.61 -21.04 0.63
CA PRO A 104 -7.95 -21.84 1.81
C PRO A 104 -7.77 -23.35 1.62
N MET A 105 -7.81 -23.84 0.39
CA MET A 105 -7.71 -25.27 0.11
C MET A 105 -6.27 -25.74 -0.11
N SER A 106 -5.45 -24.90 -0.74
CA SER A 106 -4.06 -25.29 -1.07
C SER A 106 -3.04 -24.65 -0.16
N GLY A 107 -3.41 -23.64 0.61
CA GLY A 107 -2.47 -22.87 1.42
C GLY A 107 -1.60 -21.91 0.63
N TRP A 108 -1.88 -21.72 -0.67
CA TRP A 108 -1.08 -20.82 -1.50
C TRP A 108 -1.31 -19.37 -1.14
N ASP A 109 -0.22 -18.67 -0.90
CA ASP A 109 -0.24 -17.24 -0.58
C ASP A 109 0.21 -16.45 -1.79
N ALA A 110 -0.71 -15.67 -2.37
CA ALA A 110 -0.37 -14.80 -3.49
C ALA A 110 0.33 -13.52 -3.04
N GLY A 111 0.27 -13.21 -1.76
CA GLY A 111 0.85 -12.01 -1.19
C GLY A 111 -0.17 -11.10 -0.56
N THR A 112 0.23 -9.87 -0.28
CA THR A 112 -0.63 -8.86 0.31
C THR A 112 -0.88 -7.76 -0.72
N GLN A 113 -2.15 -7.45 -0.94
CA GLN A 113 -2.56 -6.37 -1.82
C GLN A 113 -2.93 -5.15 -0.98
N ILE A 114 -2.38 -4.01 -1.36
CA ILE A 114 -2.73 -2.73 -0.74
C ILE A 114 -3.15 -1.79 -1.84
N ASN A 115 -4.36 -1.27 -1.72
CA ASN A 115 -4.91 -0.31 -2.66
C ASN A 115 -4.64 1.09 -2.16
N VAL A 116 -4.32 1.99 -3.09
CA VAL A 116 -4.04 3.37 -2.78
C VAL A 116 -4.80 4.28 -3.73
N LYS A 117 -5.02 5.50 -3.30
CA LYS A 117 -5.68 6.51 -4.12
C LYS A 117 -5.04 7.86 -3.90
N ARG A 118 -5.15 8.72 -4.90
CA ARG A 118 -4.79 10.13 -4.75
C ARG A 118 -5.74 10.98 -5.57
N LYS A 119 -5.91 12.20 -5.13
CA LYS A 119 -6.72 13.15 -5.88
C LYS A 119 -5.94 13.58 -7.13
N LYS A 120 -6.61 13.58 -8.26
CA LYS A 120 -6.03 14.07 -9.51
C LYS A 120 -5.82 15.57 -9.39
N GLY A 121 -4.63 15.99 -9.72
CA GLY A 121 -4.22 17.37 -9.61
C GLY A 121 -4.76 18.29 -10.67
#